data_e15f5bb9e42833629c44c670c96c813d
#
_entry.id   e15f5bb9e42833629c44c670c96c813d
#
_cell.length_a   1.000
_cell.length_b   1.000
_cell.length_c   1.000
_cell.angle_alpha   90.00
_cell.angle_beta   90.00
_cell.angle_gamma   90.00
#
_symmetry.space_group_name_H-M   'P 1'
#
loop_
_entity.id
_entity.type
_entity.pdbx_description
1 polymer ?
#
loop_
_entity_poly.entity_id
_entity_poly.type
_entity_poly.pdbx_seq_one_letter_code
_entity_poly.pdbx_strand_id
1 'polypeptide(L)'
;MADAVMIVSAIAGFAPAMGLMFYTLRKYTFPSVEKPFFDDRRIFAFFALGIVLGMVLFAFEDWGGTISTTETIIALIVGFAVMEESMKLMILNFPRFQRKIDTAFYGLSFGLGISATFTFATVYASAMGIEEPTAVDMAAYMLLGLQFVLLHGATTTFIGIGVARGEIKPYFSEALLIHIGYNMLMVPFFMYDIFEPPLNLIGLGAAYAIVVYGYVKIHRRSLPVLIQDAKHLSQRSKGAKGR
;
A
#
# COMPACT_ATOMS: atom_id res chain seq x y z
N MET A 1 25.67 5.70 -15.67
CA MET A 1 25.29 5.26 -14.32
C MET A 1 23.89 5.74 -13.95
N ALA A 2 23.60 7.03 -13.96
CA ALA A 2 22.27 7.59 -13.60
C ALA A 2 21.09 6.92 -14.35
N ASP A 3 21.21 6.69 -15.66
CA ASP A 3 20.15 6.04 -16.46
C ASP A 3 19.88 4.60 -16.01
N ALA A 4 20.91 3.83 -15.67
CA ALA A 4 20.74 2.46 -15.19
C ALA A 4 20.05 2.44 -13.81
N VAL A 5 20.43 3.34 -12.89
CA VAL A 5 19.79 3.49 -11.59
C VAL A 5 18.31 3.87 -11.76
N MET A 6 18.01 4.81 -12.64
CA MET A 6 16.63 5.22 -12.93
C MET A 6 15.78 4.06 -13.44
N ILE A 7 16.31 3.27 -14.39
CA ILE A 7 15.59 2.11 -14.95
C ILE A 7 15.34 1.06 -13.87
N VAL A 8 16.36 0.72 -13.08
CA VAL A 8 16.24 -0.29 -12.01
C VAL A 8 15.24 0.17 -10.95
N SER A 9 15.29 1.45 -10.55
CA SER A 9 14.33 2.04 -9.60
C SER A 9 12.90 1.99 -10.13
N ALA A 10 12.71 2.29 -11.43
CA ALA A 10 11.38 2.19 -12.05
C ALA A 10 10.88 0.74 -12.06
N ILE A 11 11.73 -0.23 -12.39
CA ILE A 11 11.36 -1.65 -12.33
C ILE A 11 11.03 -2.07 -10.90
N ALA A 12 11.83 -1.66 -9.90
CA ALA A 12 11.62 -1.98 -8.50
C ALA A 12 10.28 -1.47 -7.96
N GLY A 13 9.84 -0.28 -8.38
CA GLY A 13 8.56 0.30 -7.98
C GLY A 13 7.38 -0.27 -8.76
N PHE A 14 7.43 -0.18 -10.08
CA PHE A 14 6.26 -0.45 -10.91
C PHE A 14 6.01 -1.94 -11.16
N ALA A 15 7.03 -2.77 -11.35
CA ALA A 15 6.81 -4.18 -11.69
C ALA A 15 6.14 -4.97 -10.56
N PRO A 16 6.57 -4.90 -9.27
CA PRO A 16 5.87 -5.58 -8.18
C PRO A 16 4.45 -5.04 -7.97
N ALA A 17 4.25 -3.70 -8.05
CA ALA A 17 2.95 -3.09 -7.88
C ALA A 17 1.95 -3.57 -8.94
N MET A 18 2.33 -3.53 -10.22
CA MET A 18 1.50 -4.04 -11.32
C MET A 18 1.30 -5.56 -11.24
N GLY A 19 2.36 -6.31 -10.89
CA GLY A 19 2.29 -7.76 -10.72
C GLY A 19 1.30 -8.17 -9.62
N LEU A 20 1.34 -7.51 -8.46
CA LEU A 20 0.41 -7.77 -7.35
C LEU A 20 -1.01 -7.31 -7.68
N MET A 21 -1.17 -6.20 -8.39
CA MET A 21 -2.46 -5.74 -8.89
C MET A 21 -3.10 -6.80 -9.78
N PHE A 22 -2.39 -7.23 -10.82
CA PHE A 22 -2.86 -8.27 -11.73
C PHE A 22 -3.13 -9.59 -11.01
N TYR A 23 -2.20 -10.05 -10.17
CA TYR A 23 -2.34 -11.30 -9.39
C TYR A 23 -3.59 -11.30 -8.51
N THR A 24 -3.91 -10.17 -7.87
CA THR A 24 -5.09 -10.09 -7.00
C THR A 24 -6.37 -9.94 -7.81
N LEU A 25 -6.39 -9.05 -8.82
CA LEU A 25 -7.60 -8.73 -9.56
C LEU A 25 -8.07 -9.85 -10.49
N ARG A 26 -7.18 -10.70 -11.01
CA ARG A 26 -7.53 -11.80 -11.94
C ARG A 26 -8.59 -12.75 -11.41
N LYS A 27 -8.77 -12.85 -10.09
CA LYS A 27 -9.80 -13.71 -9.47
C LYS A 27 -11.20 -13.09 -9.50
N TYR A 28 -11.31 -11.78 -9.78
CA TYR A 28 -12.52 -10.98 -9.67
C TYR A 28 -12.97 -10.38 -11.01
N THR A 29 -12.31 -10.78 -12.11
CA THR A 29 -12.62 -10.38 -13.47
C THR A 29 -12.73 -11.62 -14.38
N PHE A 30 -13.14 -11.41 -15.63
CA PHE A 30 -13.20 -12.46 -16.64
C PHE A 30 -11.80 -13.08 -16.87
N PRO A 31 -11.66 -14.39 -17.07
CA PRO A 31 -12.70 -15.44 -17.13
C PRO A 31 -13.09 -16.05 -15.77
N SER A 32 -12.50 -15.61 -14.66
CA SER A 32 -12.76 -16.21 -13.33
C SER A 32 -14.18 -15.95 -12.83
N VAL A 33 -14.82 -14.89 -13.29
CA VAL A 33 -16.21 -14.51 -13.02
C VAL A 33 -16.89 -14.04 -14.31
N GLU A 34 -18.18 -14.31 -14.47
CA GLU A 34 -18.96 -13.87 -15.65
C GLU A 34 -19.06 -12.33 -15.72
N LYS A 35 -19.25 -11.71 -14.56
CA LYS A 35 -19.37 -10.26 -14.46
C LYS A 35 -18.30 -9.73 -13.51
N PRO A 36 -17.39 -8.88 -13.99
CA PRO A 36 -16.38 -8.24 -13.17
C PRO A 36 -16.97 -7.46 -11.99
N PHE A 37 -16.27 -7.44 -10.86
CA PHE A 37 -16.67 -6.71 -9.66
C PHE A 37 -16.22 -5.25 -9.67
N PHE A 38 -15.50 -4.83 -10.69
CA PHE A 38 -14.96 -3.48 -10.84
C PHE A 38 -14.89 -3.06 -12.32
N ASP A 39 -14.71 -1.78 -12.57
CA ASP A 39 -14.49 -1.19 -13.89
C ASP A 39 -12.98 -1.01 -14.11
N ASP A 40 -12.43 -1.62 -15.16
CA ASP A 40 -11.00 -1.59 -15.49
C ASP A 40 -10.50 -0.15 -15.69
N ARG A 41 -11.28 0.72 -16.31
CA ARG A 41 -10.90 2.13 -16.51
C ARG A 41 -10.68 2.85 -15.18
N ARG A 42 -11.52 2.55 -14.19
CA ARG A 42 -11.39 3.12 -12.85
C ARG A 42 -10.23 2.51 -12.09
N ILE A 43 -9.93 1.22 -12.28
CA ILE A 43 -8.72 0.59 -11.72
C ILE A 43 -7.48 1.37 -12.17
N PHE A 44 -7.33 1.60 -13.48
CA PHE A 44 -6.18 2.35 -13.99
C PHE A 44 -6.20 3.83 -13.58
N ALA A 45 -7.37 4.45 -13.50
CA ALA A 45 -7.49 5.84 -13.02
C ALA A 45 -7.07 5.97 -11.55
N PHE A 46 -7.46 5.03 -10.69
CA PHE A 46 -7.03 5.02 -9.29
C PHE A 46 -5.54 4.68 -9.14
N PHE A 47 -5.00 3.80 -9.98
CA PHE A 47 -3.56 3.56 -10.02
C PHE A 47 -2.79 4.85 -10.38
N ALA A 48 -3.22 5.55 -11.42
CA ALA A 48 -2.62 6.83 -11.83
C ALA A 48 -2.75 7.91 -10.75
N LEU A 49 -3.92 8.01 -10.09
CA LEU A 49 -4.11 8.91 -8.95
C LEU A 49 -3.17 8.55 -7.79
N GLY A 50 -2.95 7.25 -7.56
CA GLY A 50 -1.99 6.74 -6.59
C GLY A 50 -0.55 7.17 -6.90
N ILE A 51 -0.14 7.09 -8.17
CA ILE A 51 1.17 7.56 -8.64
C ILE A 51 1.37 9.04 -8.24
N VAL A 52 0.38 9.89 -8.54
CA VAL A 52 0.47 11.33 -8.23
C VAL A 52 0.53 11.55 -6.72
N LEU A 53 -0.33 10.88 -5.94
CA LEU A 53 -0.29 11.02 -4.48
C LEU A 53 1.02 10.49 -3.90
N GLY A 54 1.55 9.39 -4.41
CA GLY A 54 2.84 8.83 -3.97
C GLY A 54 4.01 9.79 -4.16
N MET A 55 4.02 10.58 -5.25
CA MET A 55 5.02 11.65 -5.44
C MET A 55 4.90 12.74 -4.37
N VAL A 56 3.66 13.15 -4.07
CA VAL A 56 3.40 14.20 -3.07
C VAL A 56 3.82 13.71 -1.69
N LEU A 57 3.42 12.49 -1.31
CA LEU A 57 3.75 11.90 -0.01
C LEU A 57 5.26 11.74 0.16
N PHE A 58 5.95 11.20 -0.84
CA PHE A 58 7.41 11.08 -0.81
C PHE A 58 8.09 12.44 -0.60
N ALA A 59 7.66 13.49 -1.32
CA ALA A 59 8.24 14.81 -1.17
C ALA A 59 8.01 15.39 0.24
N PHE A 60 6.87 15.13 0.87
CA PHE A 60 6.61 15.54 2.25
C PHE A 60 7.46 14.78 3.26
N GLU A 61 7.64 13.47 3.08
CA GLU A 61 8.47 12.67 3.98
C GLU A 61 9.95 13.01 3.86
N ASP A 62 10.44 13.18 2.63
CA ASP A 62 11.81 13.60 2.38
C ASP A 62 12.10 14.95 3.02
N TRP A 63 11.22 15.94 2.82
CA TRP A 63 11.33 17.25 3.48
C TRP A 63 11.25 17.12 5.02
N GLY A 64 10.33 16.32 5.55
CA GLY A 64 10.20 16.06 6.99
C GLY A 64 11.46 15.43 7.56
N GLY A 65 12.07 14.49 6.84
CA GLY A 65 13.35 13.88 7.20
C GLY A 65 14.48 14.89 7.36
N THR A 66 14.54 15.91 6.48
CA THR A 66 15.60 16.94 6.53
C THR A 66 15.52 17.86 7.73
N ILE A 67 14.31 18.03 8.33
CA ILE A 67 14.08 18.91 9.49
C ILE A 67 13.94 18.15 10.82
N SER A 68 13.99 16.82 10.79
CA SER A 68 13.81 16.00 11.98
C SER A 68 15.06 15.96 12.86
N THR A 69 14.85 15.87 14.16
CA THR A 69 15.87 15.52 15.14
C THR A 69 15.57 14.13 15.72
N THR A 70 16.52 13.52 16.42
CA THR A 70 16.31 12.22 17.08
C THR A 70 15.10 12.24 18.02
N GLU A 71 14.83 13.36 18.68
CA GLU A 71 13.72 13.52 19.62
C GLU A 71 12.36 13.63 18.90
N THR A 72 12.33 14.15 17.68
CA THR A 72 11.09 14.41 16.93
C THR A 72 10.74 13.29 15.96
N ILE A 73 11.67 12.39 15.67
CA ILE A 73 11.49 11.36 14.63
C ILE A 73 10.26 10.47 14.85
N ILE A 74 10.01 10.06 16.08
CA ILE A 74 8.85 9.20 16.41
C ILE A 74 7.53 9.94 16.15
N ALA A 75 7.46 11.22 16.55
CA ALA A 75 6.28 12.03 16.33
C ALA A 75 6.02 12.25 14.83
N LEU A 76 7.08 12.45 14.04
CA LEU A 76 6.98 12.58 12.58
C LEU A 76 6.53 11.26 11.94
N ILE A 77 7.11 10.12 12.31
CA ILE A 77 6.73 8.80 11.79
C ILE A 77 5.25 8.51 12.03
N VAL A 78 4.75 8.75 13.24
CA VAL A 78 3.33 8.58 13.55
C VAL A 78 2.48 9.62 12.80
N GLY A 79 2.91 10.87 12.78
CA GLY A 79 2.22 11.97 12.08
C GLY A 79 2.06 11.70 10.58
N PHE A 80 3.12 11.24 9.91
CA PHE A 80 3.07 10.89 8.48
C PHE A 80 2.16 9.69 8.23
N ALA A 81 2.22 8.62 9.04
CA ALA A 81 1.32 7.48 8.89
C ALA A 81 -0.16 7.91 9.03
N VAL A 82 -0.48 8.75 10.02
CA VAL A 82 -1.84 9.30 10.21
C VAL A 82 -2.26 10.16 9.02
N MET A 83 -1.38 11.03 8.55
CA MET A 83 -1.63 11.91 7.41
C MET A 83 -1.92 11.09 6.15
N GLU A 84 -1.05 10.13 5.83
CA GLU A 84 -1.19 9.28 4.64
C GLU A 84 -2.48 8.47 4.65
N GLU A 85 -2.76 7.75 5.74
CA GLU A 85 -3.98 6.92 5.83
C GLU A 85 -5.25 7.81 5.80
N SER A 86 -5.19 9.02 6.37
CA SER A 86 -6.28 10.00 6.30
C SER A 86 -6.50 10.51 4.87
N MET A 87 -5.45 10.80 4.11
CA MET A 87 -5.56 11.22 2.71
C MET A 87 -6.15 10.10 1.84
N LYS A 88 -5.71 8.86 2.04
CA LYS A 88 -6.28 7.68 1.37
C LYS A 88 -7.77 7.53 1.68
N LEU A 89 -8.15 7.65 2.96
CA LEU A 89 -9.54 7.61 3.38
C LEU A 89 -10.35 8.74 2.76
N MET A 90 -9.86 9.97 2.76
CA MET A 90 -10.55 11.12 2.19
C MET A 90 -10.90 10.90 0.71
N ILE A 91 -9.97 10.34 -0.07
CA ILE A 91 -10.17 10.07 -1.50
C ILE A 91 -11.15 8.93 -1.72
N LEU A 92 -11.02 7.82 -0.99
CA LEU A 92 -11.88 6.65 -1.16
C LEU A 92 -13.28 6.82 -0.57
N ASN A 93 -13.45 7.72 0.41
CA ASN A 93 -14.73 7.96 1.07
C ASN A 93 -15.60 9.05 0.40
N PHE A 94 -15.28 9.48 -0.81
CA PHE A 94 -16.19 10.35 -1.55
C PHE A 94 -17.57 9.69 -1.70
N PRO A 95 -18.69 10.46 -1.64
CA PRO A 95 -20.05 9.91 -1.65
C PRO A 95 -20.33 8.93 -2.80
N ARG A 96 -19.73 9.16 -3.96
CA ARG A 96 -19.89 8.30 -5.14
C ARG A 96 -19.28 6.89 -4.99
N PHE A 97 -18.40 6.66 -4.01
CA PHE A 97 -17.72 5.38 -3.76
C PHE A 97 -18.25 4.65 -2.53
N GLN A 98 -18.96 5.35 -1.64
CA GLN A 98 -19.48 4.76 -0.41
C GLN A 98 -20.45 3.59 -0.70
N ARG A 99 -20.32 2.54 0.12
CA ARG A 99 -21.15 1.33 0.06
C ARG A 99 -21.17 0.63 -1.30
N LYS A 100 -20.10 0.77 -2.07
CA LYS A 100 -19.89 0.09 -3.34
C LYS A 100 -18.72 -0.89 -3.21
N ILE A 101 -18.95 -2.14 -3.64
CA ILE A 101 -17.97 -3.22 -3.54
C ILE A 101 -16.71 -2.92 -4.34
N ASP A 102 -16.88 -2.31 -5.50
CA ASP A 102 -15.79 -1.93 -6.40
C ASP A 102 -14.77 -0.99 -5.72
N THR A 103 -15.17 -0.23 -4.70
CA THR A 103 -14.27 0.67 -3.93
C THR A 103 -13.12 -0.08 -3.25
N ALA A 104 -13.34 -1.34 -2.84
CA ALA A 104 -12.26 -2.15 -2.28
C ALA A 104 -11.15 -2.42 -3.31
N PHE A 105 -11.52 -2.66 -4.57
CA PHE A 105 -10.58 -2.89 -5.68
C PHE A 105 -9.91 -1.59 -6.14
N TYR A 106 -10.64 -0.48 -6.10
CA TYR A 106 -10.07 0.86 -6.34
C TYR A 106 -9.06 1.23 -5.25
N GLY A 107 -9.34 0.87 -3.98
CA GLY A 107 -8.40 1.00 -2.88
C GLY A 107 -7.10 0.21 -3.12
N LEU A 108 -7.19 -1.05 -3.56
CA LEU A 108 -6.02 -1.84 -3.92
C LEU A 108 -5.19 -1.15 -5.00
N SER A 109 -5.81 -0.77 -6.10
CA SER A 109 -5.14 -0.14 -7.23
C SER A 109 -4.50 1.19 -6.83
N PHE A 110 -5.20 2.00 -6.05
CA PHE A 110 -4.74 3.28 -5.54
C PHE A 110 -3.50 3.13 -4.64
N GLY A 111 -3.54 2.20 -3.67
CA GLY A 111 -2.41 1.92 -2.79
C GLY A 111 -1.18 1.39 -3.55
N LEU A 112 -1.39 0.54 -4.55
CA LEU A 112 -0.32 0.04 -5.40
C LEU A 112 0.27 1.15 -6.30
N GLY A 113 -0.53 2.12 -6.73
CA GLY A 113 -0.04 3.31 -7.42
C GLY A 113 0.83 4.20 -6.54
N ILE A 114 0.41 4.45 -5.28
CA ILE A 114 1.20 5.18 -4.27
C ILE A 114 2.55 4.49 -4.09
N SER A 115 2.52 3.18 -3.82
CA SER A 115 3.74 2.42 -3.55
C SER A 115 4.69 2.35 -4.74
N ALA A 116 4.18 2.28 -5.96
CA ALA A 116 5.01 2.24 -7.17
C ALA A 116 5.93 3.46 -7.25
N THR A 117 5.36 4.65 -7.03
CA THR A 117 6.12 5.92 -7.09
C THR A 117 6.98 6.10 -5.85
N PHE A 118 6.44 5.78 -4.68
CA PHE A 118 7.19 5.88 -3.42
C PHE A 118 8.43 4.99 -3.45
N THR A 119 8.29 3.72 -3.86
CA THR A 119 9.40 2.79 -4.05
C THR A 119 10.41 3.31 -5.09
N PHE A 120 9.92 3.77 -6.24
CA PHE A 120 10.79 4.36 -7.27
C PHE A 120 11.64 5.48 -6.69
N ALA A 121 11.01 6.44 -6.01
CA ALA A 121 11.69 7.61 -5.47
C ALA A 121 12.71 7.24 -4.38
N THR A 122 12.32 6.35 -3.46
CA THR A 122 13.20 5.87 -2.38
C THR A 122 14.41 5.13 -2.93
N VAL A 123 14.22 4.18 -3.85
CA VAL A 123 15.31 3.40 -4.45
C VAL A 123 16.24 4.31 -5.25
N TYR A 124 15.66 5.24 -6.02
CA TYR A 124 16.44 6.18 -6.81
C TYR A 124 17.28 7.12 -5.93
N ALA A 125 16.66 7.75 -4.92
CA ALA A 125 17.35 8.67 -4.02
C ALA A 125 18.45 7.94 -3.23
N SER A 126 18.18 6.75 -2.71
CA SER A 126 19.16 5.95 -1.96
C SER A 126 20.34 5.53 -2.84
N ALA A 127 20.08 5.07 -4.06
CA ALA A 127 21.14 4.65 -4.98
C ALA A 127 21.99 5.83 -5.50
N MET A 128 21.39 7.02 -5.66
CA MET A 128 22.12 8.23 -6.03
C MET A 128 22.99 8.79 -4.90
N GLY A 129 22.72 8.42 -3.64
CA GLY A 129 23.54 8.75 -2.48
C GLY A 129 24.81 7.90 -2.33
N ILE A 130 24.99 6.85 -3.16
CA ILE A 130 26.16 5.96 -3.15
C ILE A 130 26.98 6.21 -4.41
N GLU A 131 28.30 6.41 -4.26
CA GLU A 131 29.19 6.68 -5.41
C GLU A 131 29.18 5.53 -6.43
N GLU A 132 29.26 4.28 -5.96
CA GLU A 132 29.22 3.07 -6.78
C GLU A 132 28.29 2.01 -6.18
N PRO A 133 26.96 2.09 -6.45
CA PRO A 133 26.02 1.11 -5.91
C PRO A 133 26.30 -0.28 -6.50
N THR A 134 26.48 -1.25 -5.61
CA THR A 134 26.70 -2.65 -5.97
C THR A 134 25.39 -3.38 -6.31
N ALA A 135 25.48 -4.56 -6.91
CA ALA A 135 24.30 -5.40 -7.13
C ALA A 135 23.62 -5.82 -5.81
N VAL A 136 24.36 -5.92 -4.71
CA VAL A 136 23.82 -6.22 -3.38
C VAL A 136 23.01 -5.05 -2.85
N ASP A 137 23.51 -3.81 -2.98
CA ASP A 137 22.79 -2.61 -2.59
C ASP A 137 21.47 -2.48 -3.34
N MET A 138 21.52 -2.69 -4.67
CA MET A 138 20.32 -2.64 -5.50
C MET A 138 19.31 -3.74 -5.12
N ALA A 139 19.76 -4.95 -4.80
CA ALA A 139 18.88 -6.02 -4.33
C ALA A 139 18.25 -5.68 -2.96
N ALA A 140 19.01 -5.08 -2.03
CA ALA A 140 18.50 -4.64 -0.74
C ALA A 140 17.42 -3.55 -0.90
N TYR A 141 17.64 -2.57 -1.78
CA TYR A 141 16.66 -1.53 -2.08
C TYR A 141 15.40 -2.09 -2.77
N MET A 142 15.54 -3.09 -3.64
CA MET A 142 14.38 -3.78 -4.23
C MET A 142 13.56 -4.51 -3.17
N LEU A 143 14.20 -5.16 -2.20
CA LEU A 143 13.51 -5.81 -1.09
C LEU A 143 12.80 -4.80 -0.20
N LEU A 144 13.44 -3.67 0.10
CA LEU A 144 12.80 -2.56 0.83
C LEU A 144 11.58 -2.03 0.06
N GLY A 145 11.72 -1.83 -1.23
CA GLY A 145 10.64 -1.38 -2.10
C GLY A 145 9.44 -2.34 -2.11
N LEU A 146 9.68 -3.65 -2.09
CA LEU A 146 8.61 -4.65 -2.00
C LEU A 146 7.80 -4.51 -0.70
N GLN A 147 8.42 -4.10 0.41
CA GLN A 147 7.68 -3.83 1.66
C GLN A 147 6.69 -2.67 1.47
N PHE A 148 7.09 -1.56 0.82
CA PHE A 148 6.18 -0.45 0.54
C PHE A 148 5.01 -0.88 -0.34
N VAL A 149 5.27 -1.72 -1.35
CA VAL A 149 4.22 -2.26 -2.22
C VAL A 149 3.20 -3.08 -1.43
N LEU A 150 3.66 -3.94 -0.53
CA LEU A 150 2.79 -4.73 0.35
C LEU A 150 2.05 -3.85 1.36
N LEU A 151 2.74 -2.87 1.97
CA LEU A 151 2.17 -1.96 2.96
C LEU A 151 1.02 -1.14 2.39
N HIS A 152 1.30 -0.31 1.37
CA HIS A 152 0.28 0.58 0.82
C HIS A 152 -0.81 -0.19 0.07
N GLY A 153 -0.46 -1.30 -0.62
CA GLY A 153 -1.44 -2.19 -1.21
C GLY A 153 -2.41 -2.76 -0.16
N ALA A 154 -1.90 -3.15 1.01
CA ALA A 154 -2.72 -3.69 2.09
C ALA A 154 -3.54 -2.60 2.79
N THR A 155 -2.91 -1.56 3.31
CA THR A 155 -3.58 -0.54 4.13
C THR A 155 -4.69 0.17 3.35
N THR A 156 -4.42 0.54 2.09
CA THR A 156 -5.40 1.22 1.25
C THR A 156 -6.56 0.29 0.86
N THR A 157 -6.30 -1.01 0.69
CA THR A 157 -7.38 -1.99 0.46
C THR A 157 -8.27 -2.15 1.68
N PHE A 158 -7.72 -2.18 2.90
CA PHE A 158 -8.51 -2.19 4.14
C PHE A 158 -9.45 -0.99 4.21
N ILE A 159 -8.94 0.22 3.93
CA ILE A 159 -9.77 1.43 3.87
C ILE A 159 -10.87 1.29 2.82
N GLY A 160 -10.55 0.82 1.63
CA GLY A 160 -11.52 0.59 0.55
C GLY A 160 -12.62 -0.42 0.95
N ILE A 161 -12.27 -1.49 1.68
CA ILE A 161 -13.24 -2.46 2.22
C ILE A 161 -14.12 -1.80 3.29
N GLY A 162 -13.55 -1.00 4.18
CA GLY A 162 -14.29 -0.26 5.20
C GLY A 162 -15.32 0.69 4.60
N VAL A 163 -14.95 1.43 3.55
CA VAL A 163 -15.85 2.31 2.79
C VAL A 163 -16.93 1.50 2.06
N ALA A 164 -16.56 0.38 1.43
CA ALA A 164 -17.51 -0.50 0.73
C ALA A 164 -18.57 -1.09 1.67
N ARG A 165 -18.19 -1.43 2.90
CA ARG A 165 -19.09 -1.95 3.94
C ARG A 165 -19.87 -0.87 4.69
N GLY A 166 -19.40 0.38 4.66
CA GLY A 166 -19.87 1.45 5.55
C GLY A 166 -19.37 1.30 6.99
N GLU A 167 -18.31 0.52 7.19
CA GLU A 167 -17.68 0.21 8.49
C GLU A 167 -16.27 0.81 8.55
N ILE A 168 -16.16 2.11 8.39
CA ILE A 168 -14.88 2.80 8.22
C ILE A 168 -13.95 2.60 9.41
N LYS A 169 -14.47 2.79 10.65
CA LYS A 169 -13.65 2.83 11.87
C LYS A 169 -12.76 1.59 12.05
N PRO A 170 -13.28 0.35 12.06
CA PRO A 170 -12.42 -0.82 12.32
C PRO A 170 -11.36 -1.02 11.22
N TYR A 171 -11.72 -0.81 9.96
CA TYR A 171 -10.79 -1.00 8.84
C TYR A 171 -9.73 0.11 8.76
N PHE A 172 -10.12 1.35 9.03
CA PHE A 172 -9.17 2.47 9.11
C PHE A 172 -8.20 2.29 10.28
N SER A 173 -8.70 1.90 11.46
CA SER A 173 -7.83 1.63 12.61
C SER A 173 -6.87 0.49 12.33
N GLU A 174 -7.29 -0.58 11.65
CA GLU A 174 -6.43 -1.67 11.27
C GLU A 174 -5.34 -1.22 10.28
N ALA A 175 -5.71 -0.46 9.25
CA ALA A 175 -4.76 0.10 8.29
C ALA A 175 -3.72 0.98 9.01
N LEU A 176 -4.16 1.87 9.88
CA LEU A 176 -3.31 2.78 10.63
C LEU A 176 -2.36 2.03 11.58
N LEU A 177 -2.85 1.02 12.29
CA LEU A 177 -2.02 0.21 13.20
C LEU A 177 -0.96 -0.58 12.45
N ILE A 178 -1.29 -1.14 11.28
CA ILE A 178 -0.31 -1.82 10.42
C ILE A 178 0.75 -0.83 9.94
N HIS A 179 0.34 0.37 9.51
CA HIS A 179 1.27 1.38 9.00
C HIS A 179 2.19 1.91 10.10
N ILE A 180 1.65 2.34 11.24
CA ILE A 180 2.46 2.79 12.39
C ILE A 180 3.36 1.65 12.88
N GLY A 181 2.83 0.43 13.01
CA GLY A 181 3.60 -0.73 13.43
C GLY A 181 4.78 -1.02 12.50
N TYR A 182 4.55 -0.98 11.19
CA TYR A 182 5.59 -1.10 10.18
C TYR A 182 6.67 -0.02 10.35
N ASN A 183 6.27 1.25 10.40
CA ASN A 183 7.20 2.36 10.53
C ASN A 183 8.03 2.28 11.82
N MET A 184 7.40 1.92 12.96
CA MET A 184 8.11 1.73 14.24
C MET A 184 9.14 0.60 14.18
N LEU A 185 8.80 -0.51 13.53
CA LEU A 185 9.72 -1.64 13.36
C LEU A 185 10.88 -1.32 12.40
N MET A 186 10.71 -0.35 11.50
CA MET A 186 11.76 0.11 10.61
C MET A 186 12.72 1.12 11.24
N VAL A 187 12.37 1.74 12.38
CA VAL A 187 13.24 2.72 13.07
C VAL A 187 14.65 2.16 13.32
N PRO A 188 14.84 0.96 13.90
CA PRO A 188 16.19 0.43 14.13
C PRO A 188 16.99 0.22 12.85
N PHE A 189 16.33 -0.05 11.73
CA PHE A 189 16.98 -0.23 10.43
C PHE A 189 17.47 1.11 9.86
N PHE A 190 16.67 2.17 9.93
CA PHE A 190 17.06 3.51 9.44
C PHE A 190 18.03 4.23 10.36
N MET A 191 18.03 3.89 11.65
CA MET A 191 18.93 4.46 12.66
C MET A 191 20.06 3.49 13.03
N TYR A 192 20.68 2.86 12.01
CA TYR A 192 21.72 1.84 12.19
C TYR A 192 22.95 2.35 12.97
N ASP A 193 23.20 3.65 12.98
CA ASP A 193 24.27 4.28 13.77
C ASP A 193 24.01 4.19 15.28
N ILE A 194 22.74 4.01 15.68
CA ILE A 194 22.30 3.89 17.07
C ILE A 194 22.00 2.43 17.43
N PHE A 195 21.42 1.69 16.50
CA PHE A 195 20.97 0.32 16.69
C PHE A 195 21.85 -0.67 15.91
N GLU A 196 22.78 -1.31 16.61
CA GLU A 196 23.66 -2.32 16.01
C GLU A 196 22.93 -3.65 15.68
N PRO A 197 23.51 -4.50 14.81
CA PRO A 197 23.05 -5.87 14.67
C PRO A 197 23.12 -6.64 16.00
N PRO A 198 22.12 -7.53 16.32
CA PRO A 198 21.06 -7.99 15.39
C PRO A 198 19.77 -7.15 15.43
N LEU A 199 19.67 -6.08 16.22
CA LEU A 199 18.40 -5.40 16.49
C LEU A 199 17.80 -4.75 15.23
N ASN A 200 18.63 -4.13 14.39
CA ASN A 200 18.20 -3.55 13.11
C ASN A 200 17.65 -4.61 12.14
N LEU A 201 18.27 -5.80 12.09
CA LEU A 201 17.82 -6.91 11.24
C LEU A 201 16.53 -7.57 11.79
N ILE A 202 16.38 -7.65 13.11
CA ILE A 202 15.13 -8.12 13.74
C ILE A 202 13.99 -7.16 13.41
N GLY A 203 14.20 -5.85 13.53
CA GLY A 203 13.22 -4.82 13.15
C GLY A 203 12.77 -4.97 11.68
N LEU A 204 13.73 -5.07 10.76
CA LEU A 204 13.48 -5.28 9.34
C LEU A 204 12.66 -6.57 9.07
N GLY A 205 13.03 -7.68 9.68
CA GLY A 205 12.31 -8.95 9.56
C GLY A 205 10.88 -8.89 10.10
N ALA A 206 10.68 -8.24 11.25
CA ALA A 206 9.37 -8.05 11.85
C ALA A 206 8.48 -7.10 10.99
N ALA A 207 9.07 -6.05 10.42
CA ALA A 207 8.40 -5.16 9.48
C ALA A 207 7.93 -5.92 8.21
N TYR A 208 8.77 -6.83 7.70
CA TYR A 208 8.36 -7.73 6.60
C TYR A 208 7.18 -8.61 7.01
N ALA A 209 7.23 -9.22 8.18
CA ALA A 209 6.17 -10.11 8.65
C ALA A 209 4.82 -9.40 8.76
N ILE A 210 4.78 -8.16 9.26
CA ILE A 210 3.53 -7.41 9.41
C ILE A 210 2.91 -7.02 8.06
N VAL A 211 3.71 -6.59 7.07
CA VAL A 211 3.17 -6.22 5.76
C VAL A 211 2.74 -7.44 4.95
N VAL A 212 3.47 -8.54 5.02
CA VAL A 212 3.08 -9.82 4.41
C VAL A 212 1.78 -10.32 5.04
N TYR A 213 1.65 -10.28 6.38
CA TYR A 213 0.41 -10.63 7.07
C TYR A 213 -0.77 -9.79 6.57
N GLY A 214 -0.62 -8.46 6.51
CA GLY A 214 -1.66 -7.55 6.03
C GLY A 214 -2.12 -7.89 4.61
N TYR A 215 -1.17 -8.08 3.70
CA TYR A 215 -1.48 -8.43 2.30
C TYR A 215 -2.13 -9.82 2.16
N VAL A 216 -1.62 -10.83 2.85
CA VAL A 216 -2.18 -12.19 2.86
C VAL A 216 -3.60 -12.20 3.44
N LYS A 217 -3.84 -11.44 4.51
CA LYS A 217 -5.17 -11.29 5.12
C LYS A 217 -6.17 -10.71 4.11
N ILE A 218 -5.79 -9.68 3.37
CA ILE A 218 -6.64 -9.11 2.32
C ILE A 218 -6.95 -10.13 1.24
N HIS A 219 -5.91 -10.74 0.68
CA HIS A 219 -6.03 -11.64 -0.46
C HIS A 219 -6.81 -12.93 -0.14
N ARG A 220 -6.60 -13.51 1.06
CA ARG A 220 -7.19 -14.81 1.45
C ARG A 220 -8.49 -14.68 2.24
N ARG A 221 -8.75 -13.55 2.89
CA ARG A 221 -9.89 -13.41 3.79
C ARG A 221 -10.75 -12.19 3.47
N SER A 222 -10.20 -10.98 3.50
CA SER A 222 -11.03 -9.77 3.53
C SER A 222 -11.77 -9.53 2.20
N LEU A 223 -11.09 -9.63 1.05
CA LEU A 223 -11.74 -9.51 -0.26
C LEU A 223 -12.71 -10.67 -0.57
N PRO A 224 -12.35 -11.95 -0.36
CA PRO A 224 -13.30 -13.04 -0.56
C PRO A 224 -14.57 -12.93 0.28
N VAL A 225 -14.45 -12.56 1.56
CA VAL A 225 -15.61 -12.37 2.46
C VAL A 225 -16.48 -11.21 2.00
N LEU A 226 -15.89 -10.06 1.60
CA LEU A 226 -16.65 -8.94 1.04
C LEU A 226 -17.51 -9.36 -0.16
N ILE A 227 -16.93 -10.15 -1.08
CA ILE A 227 -17.64 -10.63 -2.27
C ILE A 227 -18.74 -11.64 -1.91
N GLN A 228 -18.49 -12.52 -0.94
CA GLN A 228 -19.48 -13.47 -0.47
C GLN A 228 -20.69 -12.76 0.14
N ASP A 229 -20.47 -11.79 1.02
CA ASP A 229 -21.53 -10.98 1.65
C ASP A 229 -22.37 -10.26 0.60
N ALA A 230 -21.73 -9.71 -0.41
CA ALA A 230 -22.41 -9.02 -1.50
C ALA A 230 -23.30 -9.94 -2.35
N LYS A 231 -22.84 -11.16 -2.64
CA LYS A 231 -23.62 -12.17 -3.34
C LYS A 231 -24.86 -12.58 -2.53
N HIS A 232 -24.71 -12.79 -1.22
CA HIS A 232 -25.83 -13.12 -0.33
C HIS A 232 -26.88 -12.01 -0.27
N LEU A 233 -26.47 -10.74 -0.18
CA LEU A 233 -27.40 -9.61 -0.20
C LEU A 233 -28.17 -9.50 -1.51
N SER A 234 -27.49 -9.73 -2.64
CA SER A 234 -28.14 -9.73 -3.97
C SER A 234 -29.18 -10.84 -4.12
N GLN A 235 -28.90 -12.02 -3.61
CA GLN A 235 -29.86 -13.16 -3.67
C GLN A 235 -31.10 -12.90 -2.81
N ARG A 236 -30.93 -12.36 -1.59
CA ARG A 236 -32.05 -11.99 -0.70
C ARG A 236 -32.95 -10.94 -1.32
N SER A 237 -32.38 -9.94 -1.98
CA SER A 237 -33.18 -8.87 -2.62
C SER A 237 -33.98 -9.37 -3.83
N LYS A 238 -33.50 -10.37 -4.57
CA LYS A 238 -34.23 -11.01 -5.66
C LYS A 238 -35.37 -11.88 -5.15
N GLY A 239 -35.16 -12.63 -4.06
CA GLY A 239 -36.22 -13.46 -3.43
C GLY A 239 -37.34 -12.63 -2.80
N ALA A 240 -37.05 -11.41 -2.32
CA ALA A 240 -38.05 -10.50 -1.76
C ALA A 240 -38.91 -9.79 -2.83
N LYS A 241 -38.38 -9.61 -4.05
CA LYS A 241 -39.13 -9.00 -5.17
C LYS A 241 -39.97 -10.01 -5.96
N GLY A 242 -39.79 -11.30 -5.74
CA GLY A 242 -40.56 -12.35 -6.39
C GLY A 242 -41.74 -12.88 -5.56
N ARG A 243 -41.99 -12.29 -4.40
CA ARG A 243 -43.20 -12.49 -3.57
C ARG A 243 -44.08 -11.25 -3.60
#